data_570124dcc499ed77811c0dfb700e283c
#
_entry.id   570124dcc499ed77811c0dfb700e283c
#
_cell.length_a   1.000
_cell.length_b   1.000
_cell.length_c   1.000
_cell.angle_alpha   90.00
_cell.angle_beta   90.00
_cell.angle_gamma   90.00
#
_symmetry.space_group_name_H-M   'P 1'
#
loop_
_entity.id
_entity.type
_entity.pdbx_description
1 polymer ?
#
loop_
_entity_poly.entity_id
_entity_poly.type
_entity_poly.pdbx_seq_one_letter_code
_entity_poly.pdbx_strand_id
1 'polypeptide(L)'
;MTMQRVPSNDAQNEFQFVMDQVCAGLGPVLITGARGNAVLVCEEEWRMLHRKLEALLVPAMRDSTLDQLERIVEAHTSGTTAHD
;
A
#
# COMPACT_ATOMS: atom_id res chain seq x y z
N MET A 1 -18.10 2.96 -1.49
CA MET A 1 -17.42 1.69 -1.77
C MET A 1 -16.93 1.07 -0.46
N THR A 2 -17.27 -0.18 -0.23
CA THR A 2 -16.96 -0.84 1.04
C THR A 2 -15.64 -1.60 0.93
N MET A 3 -14.71 -1.31 1.82
CA MET A 3 -13.43 -1.99 1.88
C MET A 3 -13.57 -3.24 2.72
N GLN A 4 -13.05 -4.36 2.24
CA GLN A 4 -13.08 -5.60 2.99
C GLN A 4 -12.14 -5.49 4.18
N ARG A 5 -12.58 -6.02 5.32
CA ARG A 5 -11.80 -6.02 6.55
C ARG A 5 -11.29 -7.41 6.86
N VAL A 6 -10.02 -7.51 7.22
CA VAL A 6 -9.41 -8.77 7.58
C VAL A 6 -8.59 -8.57 8.85
N PRO A 7 -8.86 -9.33 9.91
CA PRO A 7 -8.03 -9.24 11.11
C PRO A 7 -6.60 -9.61 10.82
N SER A 8 -5.66 -9.02 11.55
CA SER A 8 -4.24 -9.24 11.29
C SER A 8 -3.85 -10.71 11.41
N ASN A 9 -4.46 -11.43 12.34
CA ASN A 9 -4.18 -12.86 12.49
C ASN A 9 -4.57 -13.64 11.24
N ASP A 10 -5.73 -13.36 10.70
CA ASP A 10 -6.20 -14.02 9.49
C ASP A 10 -5.37 -13.62 8.28
N ALA A 11 -5.02 -12.35 8.19
CA ALA A 11 -4.18 -11.86 7.10
C ALA A 11 -2.81 -12.52 7.14
N GLN A 12 -2.25 -12.71 8.33
CA GLN A 12 -0.96 -13.37 8.50
C GLN A 12 -1.01 -14.83 8.05
N ASN A 13 -2.07 -15.53 8.41
CA ASN A 13 -2.21 -16.94 8.07
C ASN A 13 -2.52 -17.17 6.60
N GLU A 14 -3.18 -16.23 5.96
CA GLU A 14 -3.60 -16.34 4.56
C GLU A 14 -3.03 -15.22 3.70
N PHE A 15 -1.82 -14.80 4.03
CA PHE A 15 -1.23 -13.61 3.40
C PHE A 15 -1.16 -13.72 1.88
N GLN A 16 -0.70 -14.86 1.37
CA GLN A 16 -0.60 -15.05 -0.07
C GLN A 16 -1.97 -14.97 -0.74
N PHE A 17 -2.96 -15.59 -0.11
CA PHE A 17 -4.32 -15.56 -0.63
C PHE A 17 -4.86 -14.13 -0.67
N VAL A 18 -4.65 -13.38 0.41
CA VAL A 18 -5.11 -11.98 0.48
C VAL A 18 -4.41 -11.13 -0.59
N MET A 19 -3.12 -11.32 -0.77
CA MET A 19 -2.37 -10.61 -1.80
C MET A 19 -2.91 -10.93 -3.19
N ASP A 20 -3.16 -12.19 -3.46
CA ASP A 20 -3.67 -12.62 -4.75
C ASP A 20 -5.02 -11.99 -5.04
N GLN A 21 -5.88 -11.93 -4.03
CA GLN A 21 -7.20 -11.31 -4.17
C GLN A 21 -7.09 -9.82 -4.46
N VAL A 22 -6.23 -9.13 -3.74
CA VAL A 22 -6.02 -7.69 -3.92
C VAL A 22 -5.50 -7.41 -5.32
N CYS A 23 -4.53 -8.18 -5.79
CA CYS A 23 -3.93 -7.98 -7.11
C CYS A 23 -4.84 -8.45 -8.24
N ALA A 24 -5.78 -9.33 -7.95
CA ALA A 24 -6.73 -9.80 -8.95
C ALA A 24 -7.89 -8.84 -9.20
N GLY A 25 -7.96 -7.73 -8.45
CA GLY A 25 -8.99 -6.73 -8.67
C GLY A 25 -10.02 -6.60 -7.58
N LEU A 26 -9.84 -7.32 -6.48
CA LEU A 26 -10.75 -7.18 -5.33
C LEU A 26 -10.73 -5.76 -4.77
N GLY A 27 -9.60 -5.09 -4.89
CA GLY A 27 -9.42 -3.75 -4.34
C GLY A 27 -8.71 -3.79 -3.01
N PRO A 28 -8.53 -2.61 -2.39
CA PRO A 28 -7.82 -2.52 -1.11
C PRO A 28 -8.51 -3.30 0.00
N VAL A 29 -7.70 -3.85 0.88
CA VAL A 29 -8.18 -4.60 2.05
C VAL A 29 -7.68 -3.91 3.31
N LEU A 30 -8.57 -3.67 4.25
CA LEU A 30 -8.21 -3.10 5.54
C LEU A 30 -7.82 -4.21 6.49
N ILE A 31 -6.58 -4.17 6.96
CA ILE A 31 -6.08 -5.13 7.93
C ILE A 31 -6.15 -4.49 9.31
N THR A 32 -6.94 -5.09 10.19
CA THR A 32 -7.15 -4.53 11.52
C THR A 32 -6.18 -5.15 12.52
N GLY A 33 -5.57 -4.31 13.32
CA GLY A 33 -4.59 -4.74 14.30
C GLY A 33 -4.77 -4.05 15.65
N ALA A 34 -4.06 -4.55 16.65
CA ALA A 34 -4.19 -4.05 18.01
C ALA A 34 -3.64 -2.63 18.17
N ARG A 35 -2.62 -2.29 17.40
CA ARG A 35 -1.97 -0.98 17.49
C ARG A 35 -2.46 0.01 16.44
N GLY A 36 -3.25 -0.47 15.51
CA GLY A 36 -3.74 0.36 14.43
C GLY A 36 -4.07 -0.50 13.24
N ASN A 37 -4.66 0.11 12.24
CA ASN A 37 -5.07 -0.59 11.03
C ASN A 37 -4.14 -0.25 9.89
N ALA A 38 -4.01 -1.17 8.96
CA ALA A 38 -3.20 -0.97 7.75
C ALA A 38 -4.06 -1.28 6.53
N VAL A 39 -3.64 -0.75 5.39
CA VAL A 39 -4.35 -1.03 4.14
C VAL A 39 -3.40 -1.75 3.20
N LEU A 40 -3.84 -2.89 2.68
CA LEU A 40 -3.11 -3.62 1.66
C LEU A 40 -3.69 -3.28 0.31
N VAL A 41 -2.86 -2.80 -0.59
CA VAL A 41 -3.28 -2.36 -1.91
C VAL A 41 -2.27 -2.85 -2.95
N CYS A 42 -2.78 -3.19 -4.13
CA CYS A 42 -1.91 -3.61 -5.22
C CYS A 42 -1.01 -2.44 -5.65
N GLU A 43 0.24 -2.73 -5.99
CA GLU A 43 1.19 -1.69 -6.35
C GLU A 43 0.71 -0.81 -7.50
N GLU A 44 0.10 -1.41 -8.51
CA GLU A 44 -0.42 -0.65 -9.65
C GLU A 44 -1.49 0.35 -9.21
N GLU A 45 -2.38 -0.10 -8.33
CA GLU A 45 -3.44 0.76 -7.83
C GLU A 45 -2.89 1.88 -6.96
N TRP A 46 -1.90 1.57 -6.14
CA TRP A 46 -1.22 2.54 -5.32
C TRP A 46 -0.57 3.61 -6.19
N ARG A 47 0.10 3.20 -7.27
CA ARG A 47 0.72 4.12 -8.19
C ARG A 47 -0.29 5.00 -8.90
N MET A 48 -1.42 4.42 -9.29
CA MET A 48 -2.49 5.19 -9.93
C MET A 48 -3.08 6.24 -8.99
N LEU A 49 -3.28 5.88 -7.74
CA LEU A 49 -3.77 6.83 -6.74
C LEU A 49 -2.80 7.97 -6.54
N HIS A 50 -1.52 7.67 -6.51
CA HIS A 50 -0.49 8.70 -6.37
C HIS A 50 -0.43 9.62 -7.57
N ARG A 51 -0.60 9.08 -8.78
CA ARG A 51 -0.64 9.91 -9.97
C ARG A 51 -1.84 10.86 -9.96
N LYS A 52 -2.98 10.37 -9.52
CA LYS A 52 -4.17 11.21 -9.41
C LYS A 52 -3.98 12.31 -8.38
N LEU A 53 -3.41 11.96 -7.25
CA LEU A 53 -3.11 12.92 -6.20
C LEU A 53 -2.12 13.95 -6.69
N GLU A 54 -1.09 13.49 -7.39
CA GLU A 54 -0.07 14.35 -7.97
C GLU A 54 -0.66 15.38 -8.93
N ALA A 55 -1.62 14.95 -9.74
CA ALA A 55 -2.29 15.85 -10.69
C ALA A 55 -3.11 16.92 -9.99
N LEU A 56 -3.54 16.67 -8.76
CA LEU A 56 -4.35 17.61 -7.99
C LEU A 56 -3.50 18.52 -7.10
N LEU A 57 -2.23 18.19 -6.89
CA LEU A 57 -1.36 18.98 -6.02
C LEU A 57 -0.65 20.06 -6.80
N VAL A 58 -0.20 21.11 -6.06
CA VAL A 58 0.63 22.13 -6.64
C VAL A 58 1.98 21.51 -7.02
N PRO A 59 2.52 21.85 -8.21
CA PRO A 59 3.76 21.21 -8.67
C PRO A 59 4.92 21.27 -7.67
N ALA A 60 5.06 22.38 -6.93
CA ALA A 60 6.13 22.50 -5.95
C ALA A 60 5.99 21.48 -4.82
N MET A 61 4.77 21.23 -4.38
CA MET A 61 4.51 20.22 -3.36
C MET A 61 4.76 18.82 -3.88
N ARG A 62 4.37 18.60 -5.13
CA ARG A 62 4.58 17.30 -5.77
C ARG A 62 6.06 16.93 -5.79
N ASP A 63 6.90 17.87 -6.23
CA ASP A 63 8.31 17.60 -6.39
C ASP A 63 9.00 17.26 -5.07
N SER A 64 8.65 17.95 -4.00
CA SER A 64 9.30 17.72 -2.71
C SER A 64 8.73 16.53 -1.96
N THR A 65 7.41 16.41 -1.95
CA THR A 65 6.73 15.38 -1.15
C THR A 65 6.90 13.99 -1.74
N LEU A 66 6.71 13.86 -3.05
CA LEU A 66 6.79 12.56 -3.70
C LEU A 66 8.21 12.00 -3.69
N ASP A 67 9.21 12.85 -3.87
CA ASP A 67 10.59 12.41 -3.79
C ASP A 67 10.90 11.78 -2.45
N GLN A 68 10.44 12.40 -1.37
CA GLN A 68 10.66 11.89 -0.03
C GLN A 68 9.97 10.55 0.17
N LEU A 69 8.74 10.43 -0.31
CA LEU A 69 7.99 9.18 -0.19
C LEU A 69 8.65 8.06 -0.97
N GLU A 70 9.09 8.34 -2.17
CA GLU A 70 9.76 7.33 -2.98
C GLU A 70 11.04 6.84 -2.33
N ARG A 71 11.81 7.74 -1.75
CA ARG A 71 13.04 7.36 -1.04
C ARG A 71 12.75 6.44 0.14
N ILE A 72 11.71 6.75 0.89
CA ILE A 72 11.33 5.93 2.04
C ILE A 72 10.91 4.54 1.59
N VAL A 73 10.10 4.46 0.54
CA VAL A 73 9.64 3.18 0.01
C VAL A 73 10.80 2.36 -0.52
N GLU A 74 11.71 2.99 -1.27
CA GLU A 74 12.87 2.29 -1.80
C GLU A 74 13.77 1.75 -0.69
N ALA A 75 13.99 2.55 0.36
CA ALA A 75 14.80 2.12 1.48
C ALA A 75 14.20 0.91 2.18
N HIS A 76 12.89 0.93 2.40
CA HIS A 76 12.21 -0.20 3.03
C HIS A 76 12.21 -1.43 2.15
N THR A 77 11.98 -1.25 0.86
CA THR A 77 11.97 -2.36 -0.08
C THR A 77 13.35 -3.02 -0.16
N SER A 78 14.40 -2.20 -0.21
CA SER A 78 15.76 -2.72 -0.25
C SER A 78 16.09 -3.50 1.02
N GLY A 79 15.68 -2.99 2.17
CA GLY A 79 15.88 -3.66 3.44
C GLY A 79 15.16 -4.99 3.51
N THR A 80 13.92 -5.03 3.04
CA THR A 80 13.13 -6.25 3.02
C THR A 80 13.75 -7.29 2.08
N THR A 81 14.18 -6.84 0.92
CA THR A 81 14.78 -7.73 -0.07
C THR A 81 16.08 -8.34 0.46
N ALA A 82 16.84 -7.58 1.25
CA ALA A 82 18.10 -8.06 1.78
C ALA A 82 17.91 -9.23 2.75
N HIS A 83 16.74 -9.38 3.32
CA HIS A 83 16.45 -10.48 4.25
C HIS A 83 15.98 -11.74 3.56
N ASP A 84 15.56 -11.61 2.34
CA ASP A 84 15.10 -12.75 1.57
C ASP A 84 16.27 -13.42 0.86
#